data_ab26fa182e320134ec30fab7d0ea3145
#
_entry.id   ab26fa182e320134ec30fab7d0ea3145
#
_cell.length_a   1.000
_cell.length_b   1.000
_cell.length_c   1.000
_cell.angle_alpha   90.00
_cell.angle_beta   90.00
_cell.angle_gamma   90.00
#
_symmetry.space_group_name_H-M   'P 1'
#
loop_
_entity.id
_entity.type
_entity.pdbx_description
1 polymer ?
#
loop_
_entity_poly.entity_id
_entity_poly.type
_entity_poly.pdbx_seq_one_letter_code
_entity_poly.pdbx_strand_id
1 'polypeptide(L)'
;LAPKVTRHVIGAAQAPEHQEATRNQALLERLTPREVEILRLVALGYSNDEIAEAESLSPATVKTHVHRILFKTDSRDRVHAVLFAFRAGLVGVGELLGH
;
A
#
# COMPACT_ATOMS: atom_id res chain seq x y z
N LEU A 1 -31.06 -4.86 24.56
CA LEU A 1 -31.34 -3.70 24.20
C LEU A 1 -30.75 -3.01 23.04
N ALA A 2 -31.33 -1.97 22.72
CA ALA A 2 -30.97 -1.23 21.53
C ALA A 2 -29.48 -0.87 21.51
N PRO A 3 -28.92 -0.35 22.57
CA PRO A 3 -27.52 0.03 22.51
C PRO A 3 -26.62 -1.16 22.22
N LYS A 4 -26.95 -2.27 22.82
CA LYS A 4 -26.12 -3.38 22.62
C LYS A 4 -26.27 -3.95 21.25
N VAL A 5 -27.46 -3.98 20.78
CA VAL A 5 -27.70 -4.40 19.42
C VAL A 5 -26.98 -3.48 18.47
N THR A 6 -27.03 -2.20 18.76
CA THR A 6 -26.35 -1.25 17.94
C THR A 6 -24.87 -1.55 17.89
N ARG A 7 -24.32 -1.89 19.02
CA ARG A 7 -22.91 -2.19 19.05
C ARG A 7 -22.60 -3.40 18.22
N HIS A 8 -23.46 -4.37 18.24
CA HIS A 8 -23.27 -5.51 17.40
C HIS A 8 -23.36 -5.13 15.95
N VAL A 9 -24.29 -4.28 15.63
CA VAL A 9 -24.38 -3.78 14.28
C VAL A 9 -23.12 -3.08 13.91
N ILE A 10 -22.55 -2.35 14.85
CA ILE A 10 -21.28 -1.71 14.60
C ILE A 10 -20.23 -2.74 14.35
N GLY A 11 -20.24 -3.80 15.13
CA GLY A 11 -19.32 -4.88 14.88
C GLY A 11 -19.56 -5.46 13.53
N ALA A 12 -20.81 -5.55 13.14
CA ALA A 12 -21.12 -6.01 11.81
C ALA A 12 -20.74 -4.99 10.81
N ALA A 13 -20.76 -3.73 11.19
CA ALA A 13 -20.31 -2.70 10.32
C ALA A 13 -18.83 -2.81 10.07
N GLN A 14 -18.15 -3.64 10.84
CA GLN A 14 -16.82 -4.02 10.45
C GLN A 14 -16.97 -5.08 9.40
N ALA A 15 -17.57 -4.66 8.32
CA ALA A 15 -17.74 -5.46 7.14
C ALA A 15 -16.36 -5.75 6.56
N PRO A 16 -16.27 -6.74 5.70
CA PRO A 16 -14.96 -7.11 5.14
C PRO A 16 -14.22 -5.94 4.55
N GLU A 17 -14.88 -5.02 3.88
CA GLU A 17 -14.16 -3.91 3.28
C GLU A 17 -13.63 -2.94 4.34
N HIS A 18 -14.36 -2.79 5.47
CA HIS A 18 -13.86 -1.94 6.54
C HIS A 18 -12.67 -2.59 7.23
N GLN A 19 -12.75 -3.89 7.46
CA GLN A 19 -11.64 -4.61 8.07
C GLN A 19 -10.42 -4.60 7.17
N GLU A 20 -10.65 -4.71 5.87
CA GLU A 20 -9.56 -4.66 4.91
C GLU A 20 -8.90 -3.29 4.91
N ALA A 21 -9.69 -2.22 4.98
CA ALA A 21 -9.13 -0.88 5.01
C ALA A 21 -8.27 -0.67 6.25
N THR A 22 -8.75 -1.17 7.40
CA THR A 22 -7.98 -1.05 8.64
C THR A 22 -6.69 -1.85 8.54
N ARG A 23 -6.77 -3.06 7.99
CA ARG A 23 -5.59 -3.90 7.83
C ARG A 23 -4.59 -3.24 6.88
N ASN A 24 -5.06 -2.69 5.78
CA ASN A 24 -4.18 -2.05 4.81
C ASN A 24 -3.49 -0.83 5.43
N GLN A 25 -4.21 -0.07 6.24
CA GLN A 25 -3.61 1.08 6.91
C GLN A 25 -2.52 0.62 7.87
N ALA A 26 -2.78 -0.45 8.63
CA ALA A 26 -1.80 -0.99 9.57
C ALA A 26 -0.56 -1.49 8.83
N LEU A 27 -0.76 -2.15 7.69
CA LEU A 27 0.38 -2.62 6.90
C LEU A 27 1.18 -1.46 6.34
N LEU A 28 0.50 -0.42 5.88
CA LEU A 28 1.17 0.75 5.34
C LEU A 28 2.05 1.40 6.40
N GLU A 29 1.60 1.39 7.65
CA GLU A 29 2.35 1.99 8.74
C GLU A 29 3.61 1.21 9.10
N ARG A 30 3.75 -0.01 8.59
CA ARG A 30 4.97 -0.79 8.79
C ARG A 30 6.11 -0.30 7.91
N LEU A 31 5.81 0.50 6.91
CA LEU A 31 6.82 0.96 5.95
C LEU A 31 7.54 2.19 6.47
N THR A 32 8.83 2.29 6.15
CA THR A 32 9.57 3.50 6.42
C THR A 32 9.16 4.57 5.41
N PRO A 33 9.44 5.86 5.68
CA PRO A 33 9.13 6.90 4.70
C PRO A 33 9.74 6.64 3.32
N ARG A 34 10.96 6.10 3.28
CA ARG A 34 11.59 5.79 2.01
C ARG A 34 10.84 4.66 1.29
N GLU A 35 10.39 3.66 2.05
CA GLU A 35 9.66 2.56 1.46
C GLU A 35 8.30 3.03 0.93
N VAL A 36 7.65 3.94 1.65
CA VAL A 36 6.39 4.50 1.18
C VAL A 36 6.60 5.20 -0.17
N GLU A 37 7.65 6.00 -0.26
CA GLU A 37 7.94 6.71 -1.50
C GLU A 37 8.22 5.74 -2.65
N ILE A 38 8.99 4.71 -2.39
CA ILE A 38 9.30 3.74 -3.42
C ILE A 38 8.05 2.96 -3.83
N LEU A 39 7.22 2.58 -2.87
CA LEU A 39 5.97 1.90 -3.20
C LEU A 39 5.07 2.78 -4.05
N ARG A 40 5.04 4.07 -3.76
CA ARG A 40 4.25 5.01 -4.54
C ARG A 40 4.72 5.00 -6.00
N LEU A 41 6.03 5.05 -6.22
CA LEU A 41 6.57 5.04 -7.57
C LEU A 41 6.30 3.70 -8.29
N VAL A 42 6.39 2.60 -7.54
CA VAL A 42 6.04 1.30 -8.09
C VAL A 42 4.60 1.32 -8.58
N ALA A 43 3.70 1.86 -7.75
CA ALA A 43 2.28 1.88 -8.09
C ALA A 43 1.98 2.80 -9.28
N LEU A 44 2.79 3.83 -9.47
CA LEU A 44 2.63 4.73 -10.59
C LEU A 44 3.26 4.20 -11.88
N GLY A 45 3.83 2.99 -11.83
CA GLY A 45 4.32 2.34 -13.03
C GLY A 45 5.79 2.50 -13.32
N TYR A 46 6.55 3.04 -12.38
CA TYR A 46 7.98 3.20 -12.58
C TYR A 46 8.68 1.85 -12.52
N SER A 47 9.65 1.65 -13.41
CA SER A 47 10.52 0.48 -13.32
C SER A 47 11.54 0.69 -12.21
N ASN A 48 12.22 -0.39 -11.84
CA ASN A 48 13.28 -0.27 -10.83
C ASN A 48 14.37 0.70 -11.28
N ASP A 49 14.72 0.69 -12.57
CA ASP A 49 15.72 1.63 -13.07
C ASP A 49 15.24 3.06 -12.98
N GLU A 50 13.97 3.29 -13.29
CA GLU A 50 13.40 4.62 -13.19
C GLU A 50 13.32 5.09 -11.75
N ILE A 51 12.98 4.19 -10.85
CA ILE A 51 12.95 4.53 -9.42
C ILE A 51 14.35 4.84 -8.94
N ALA A 52 15.33 4.04 -9.35
CA ALA A 52 16.72 4.27 -8.96
C ALA A 52 17.16 5.67 -9.36
N GLU A 53 16.82 6.08 -10.57
CA GLU A 53 17.18 7.40 -11.04
C GLU A 53 16.44 8.48 -10.25
N ALA A 54 15.15 8.29 -10.05
CA ALA A 54 14.34 9.29 -9.36
C ALA A 54 14.77 9.48 -7.90
N GLU A 55 15.23 8.40 -7.27
CA GLU A 55 15.56 8.44 -5.84
C GLU A 55 17.06 8.49 -5.59
N SER A 56 17.85 8.57 -6.63
CA SER A 56 19.32 8.61 -6.53
C SER A 56 19.86 7.37 -5.81
N LEU A 57 19.37 6.22 -6.21
CA LEU A 57 19.76 4.93 -5.65
C LEU A 57 20.25 4.05 -6.79
N SER A 58 20.96 2.97 -6.44
CA SER A 58 21.29 1.97 -7.45
C SER A 58 20.09 1.06 -7.67
N PRO A 59 19.99 0.46 -8.86
CA PRO A 59 18.91 -0.50 -9.11
C PRO A 59 18.92 -1.66 -8.11
N ALA A 60 20.09 -2.10 -7.69
CA ALA A 60 20.16 -3.18 -6.69
C ALA A 60 19.56 -2.76 -5.37
N THR A 61 19.79 -1.52 -4.96
CA THR A 61 19.21 -1.00 -3.73
C THR A 61 17.69 -0.90 -3.86
N VAL A 62 17.20 -0.45 -5.01
CA VAL A 62 15.77 -0.39 -5.24
C VAL A 62 15.16 -1.78 -5.14
N LYS A 63 15.81 -2.78 -5.73
CA LYS A 63 15.32 -4.15 -5.67
C LYS A 63 15.20 -4.62 -4.23
N THR A 64 16.19 -4.30 -3.41
CA THR A 64 16.17 -4.67 -2.00
C THR A 64 14.99 -4.00 -1.29
N HIS A 65 14.77 -2.71 -1.56
CA HIS A 65 13.64 -2.00 -0.97
C HIS A 65 12.32 -2.61 -1.41
N VAL A 66 12.20 -2.94 -2.69
CA VAL A 66 10.97 -3.54 -3.20
C VAL A 66 10.69 -4.86 -2.49
N HIS A 67 11.73 -5.69 -2.32
CA HIS A 67 11.54 -6.96 -1.62
C HIS A 67 11.04 -6.74 -0.19
N ARG A 68 11.60 -5.76 0.50
CA ARG A 68 11.17 -5.45 1.85
C ARG A 68 9.73 -4.97 1.88
N ILE A 69 9.36 -4.15 0.90
CA ILE A 69 8.00 -3.65 0.80
C ILE A 69 7.03 -4.80 0.61
N LEU A 70 7.36 -5.74 -0.28
CA LEU A 70 6.51 -6.90 -0.51
C LEU A 70 6.29 -7.67 0.79
N PHE A 71 7.36 -7.89 1.53
CA PHE A 71 7.26 -8.61 2.79
C PHE A 71 6.41 -7.86 3.79
N LYS A 72 6.66 -6.55 3.95
CA LYS A 72 5.97 -5.76 4.96
C LYS A 72 4.51 -5.53 4.66
N THR A 73 4.13 -5.54 3.39
CA THR A 73 2.74 -5.33 2.98
C THR A 73 2.04 -6.65 2.69
N ASP A 74 2.70 -7.76 2.98
CA ASP A 74 2.12 -9.07 2.76
C ASP A 74 1.68 -9.24 1.31
N SER A 75 2.48 -8.73 0.39
CA SER A 75 2.22 -8.82 -1.04
C SER A 75 3.12 -9.89 -1.63
N ARG A 76 2.53 -10.79 -2.43
CA ARG A 76 3.32 -11.90 -2.96
C ARG A 76 4.14 -11.52 -4.17
N ASP A 77 3.80 -10.43 -4.84
CA ASP A 77 4.56 -9.96 -5.99
C ASP A 77 4.30 -8.48 -6.21
N ARG A 78 4.95 -7.94 -7.25
CA ARG A 78 4.86 -6.52 -7.57
C ARG A 78 3.45 -6.07 -7.89
N VAL A 79 2.70 -6.89 -8.62
CA VAL A 79 1.33 -6.56 -8.97
C VAL A 79 0.47 -6.41 -7.72
N HIS A 80 0.64 -7.32 -6.76
CA HIS A 80 -0.11 -7.24 -5.51
C HIS A 80 0.29 -6.02 -4.71
N ALA A 81 1.55 -5.61 -4.78
CA ALA A 81 1.98 -4.39 -4.10
C ALA A 81 1.32 -3.17 -4.73
N VAL A 82 1.19 -3.14 -6.06
CA VAL A 82 0.49 -2.07 -6.75
C VAL A 82 -0.96 -2.00 -6.28
N LEU A 83 -1.62 -3.15 -6.26
CA LEU A 83 -3.01 -3.21 -5.81
C LEU A 83 -3.13 -2.75 -4.36
N PHE A 84 -2.18 -3.17 -3.52
CA PHE A 84 -2.17 -2.73 -2.13
C PHE A 84 -2.08 -1.21 -2.03
N ALA A 85 -1.20 -0.59 -2.82
CA ALA A 85 -1.02 0.85 -2.76
C ALA A 85 -2.31 1.59 -3.09
N PHE A 86 -3.05 1.11 -4.09
CA PHE A 86 -4.33 1.72 -4.44
C PHE A 86 -5.38 1.47 -3.34
N ARG A 87 -5.43 0.26 -2.81
CA ARG A 87 -6.41 -0.07 -1.77
C ARG A 87 -6.14 0.67 -0.47
N ALA A 88 -4.88 0.93 -0.19
CA ALA A 88 -4.50 1.66 1.02
C ALA A 88 -4.61 3.17 0.85
N GLY A 89 -4.95 3.63 -0.35
CA GLY A 89 -5.12 5.05 -0.60
C GLY A 89 -3.82 5.80 -0.78
N LEU A 90 -2.71 5.09 -0.97
CA LEU A 90 -1.43 5.74 -1.17
C LEU A 90 -1.37 6.47 -2.50
N VAL A 91 -1.99 5.89 -3.51
CA VAL A 91 -2.07 6.51 -4.84
C VAL A 91 -3.52 6.40 -5.32
N GLY A 92 -3.89 7.26 -6.24
CA GLY A 92 -5.21 7.24 -6.84
C GLY A 92 -5.11 7.17 -8.34
N VAL A 93 -6.24 6.82 -8.97
CA VAL A 93 -6.30 6.67 -10.43
C VAL A 93 -5.96 8.00 -11.10
N GLY A 94 -6.33 9.12 -10.48
CA GLY A 94 -6.03 10.42 -11.05
C GLY A 94 -4.54 10.63 -11.23
N GLU A 95 -3.73 10.19 -10.26
CA GLU A 95 -2.29 10.33 -10.40
C GLU A 95 -1.77 9.45 -11.53
N LEU A 96 -2.32 8.25 -11.67
CA LEU A 96 -1.90 7.34 -12.72
C LEU A 96 -2.19 7.91 -14.08
N LEU A 97 -3.28 8.69 -14.19
CA LEU A 97 -3.67 9.30 -15.47
C LEU A 97 -2.98 10.63 -15.72
N GLY A 98 -2.00 10.98 -14.91
CA GLY A 98 -1.19 12.16 -15.16
C GLY A 98 -1.75 13.45 -14.63
N HIS A 99 -2.60 13.36 -13.65
CA HIS A 99 -3.17 14.58 -13.05
C HIS A 99 -2.47 14.99 -11.80
#